data_7cbb10aa5a6225c531cb0c1d6bce578a
#
_entry.id   7cbb10aa5a6225c531cb0c1d6bce578a
#
_cell.length_a   1.000
_cell.length_b   1.000
_cell.length_c   1.000
_cell.angle_alpha   90.00
_cell.angle_beta   90.00
_cell.angle_gamma   90.00
#
_symmetry.space_group_name_H-M   'P 1'
#
loop_
_entity.id
_entity.type
_entity.pdbx_description
1 polymer ?
#
loop_
_entity_poly.entity_id
_entity_poly.type
_entity_poly.pdbx_seq_one_letter_code
_entity_poly.pdbx_strand_id
1 'polypeptide(L)'
;MELNFYSLSVLYLVYSFLGWVGETVVATVKGRRFANRGVASGPFCFIYGFTAVLLAISFADRPGPLLLFLGCAIDATVVEWLTAKLLERVDRRRWWDYSGKRFNVDGYICLQYSLLWGALGTATVLWGNGLLFKLYGLLPQWLVRPLLWVSITISLLDQLGAFLAVSRYAREHPHLEQLNAELEKHSDQLRTRLSSWVERRVQKAYPAAARGTQTATAQKTLSFADLLWLFVIGAFLGDIVETLFCRVTAGVWMSRSSLVWGPFSVVWGLALALSTVLLRNSEDKSDSAIFAFGVFMGGAYEYVCSAVGELLFGVIFWDYSGFKFNIAGRVNLLYCFFWGIAAVVWLRLGYPLVAKGMDLVRRHVKPWMTILLAIFMAVNMSLSGLALARYNSRTDGITPRNQLEVFLDEHFDNARMERVYPNAKKT
;
A
#
# COMPACT_ATOMS: atom_id res chain seq x y z
N MET A 1 -11.90 -7.02 23.07
CA MET A 1 -11.17 -8.26 23.41
C MET A 1 -9.73 -8.06 22.97
N GLU A 2 -8.77 -8.39 23.81
CA GLU A 2 -7.36 -8.25 23.47
C GLU A 2 -6.97 -9.19 22.33
N LEU A 3 -6.22 -8.65 21.37
CA LEU A 3 -5.62 -9.44 20.31
C LEU A 3 -4.47 -10.26 20.91
N ASN A 4 -4.70 -11.55 21.11
CA ASN A 4 -3.72 -12.50 21.60
C ASN A 4 -3.57 -13.68 20.62
N PHE A 5 -2.61 -14.54 20.87
CA PHE A 5 -2.34 -15.69 20.01
C PHE A 5 -3.60 -16.53 19.73
N TYR A 6 -4.42 -16.81 20.72
CA TYR A 6 -5.61 -17.64 20.54
C TYR A 6 -6.69 -16.96 19.72
N SER A 7 -6.94 -15.66 19.97
CA SER A 7 -7.91 -14.89 19.19
C SER A 7 -7.49 -14.76 17.72
N LEU A 8 -6.20 -14.50 17.45
CA LEU A 8 -5.66 -14.45 16.09
C LEU A 8 -5.70 -15.83 15.42
N SER A 9 -5.47 -16.90 16.17
CA SER A 9 -5.59 -18.29 15.67
C SER A 9 -6.99 -18.64 15.22
N VAL A 10 -8.00 -18.21 15.97
CA VAL A 10 -9.42 -18.37 15.58
C VAL A 10 -9.71 -17.63 14.28
N LEU A 11 -9.29 -16.37 14.17
CA LEU A 11 -9.46 -15.59 12.92
C LEU A 11 -8.79 -16.29 11.75
N TYR A 12 -7.54 -16.71 11.92
CA TYR A 12 -6.79 -17.40 10.88
C TYR A 12 -7.50 -18.66 10.38
N LEU A 13 -7.88 -19.56 11.27
CA LEU A 13 -8.52 -20.83 10.89
C LEU A 13 -9.90 -20.62 10.28
N VAL A 14 -10.75 -19.80 10.91
CA VAL A 14 -12.13 -19.60 10.44
C VAL A 14 -12.14 -18.89 9.09
N TYR A 15 -11.37 -17.80 8.91
CA TYR A 15 -11.36 -17.10 7.64
C TYR A 15 -10.63 -17.88 6.54
N SER A 16 -9.63 -18.70 6.87
CA SER A 16 -9.04 -19.65 5.91
C SER A 16 -10.08 -20.67 5.41
N PHE A 17 -10.92 -21.18 6.29
CA PHE A 17 -12.01 -22.08 5.93
C PHE A 17 -13.10 -21.36 5.10
N LEU A 18 -13.58 -20.20 5.55
CA LEU A 18 -14.58 -19.40 4.83
C LEU A 18 -14.08 -18.97 3.45
N GLY A 19 -12.82 -18.58 3.33
CA GLY A 19 -12.19 -18.26 2.07
C GLY A 19 -12.16 -19.46 1.11
N TRP A 20 -11.81 -20.65 1.62
CA TRP A 20 -11.88 -21.87 0.83
C TRP A 20 -13.32 -22.18 0.37
N VAL A 21 -14.31 -22.05 1.25
CA VAL A 21 -15.74 -22.22 0.88
C VAL A 21 -16.11 -21.26 -0.23
N GLY A 22 -15.81 -19.95 -0.08
CA GLY A 22 -16.12 -18.93 -1.06
C GLY A 22 -15.50 -19.22 -2.43
N GLU A 23 -14.20 -19.49 -2.47
CA GLU A 23 -13.47 -19.83 -3.71
C GLU A 23 -14.03 -21.11 -4.37
N THR A 24 -14.30 -22.13 -3.58
CA THR A 24 -14.84 -23.42 -4.07
C THR A 24 -16.24 -23.24 -4.64
N VAL A 25 -17.10 -22.46 -3.98
CA VAL A 25 -18.45 -22.17 -4.46
C VAL A 25 -18.39 -21.38 -5.79
N VAL A 26 -17.61 -20.30 -5.83
CA VAL A 26 -17.46 -19.49 -7.06
C VAL A 26 -16.92 -20.32 -8.22
N ALA A 27 -15.90 -21.13 -7.96
CA ALA A 27 -15.31 -21.98 -9.01
C ALA A 27 -16.27 -23.09 -9.47
N THR A 28 -17.02 -23.69 -8.55
CA THR A 28 -18.01 -24.74 -8.84
C THR A 28 -19.16 -24.20 -9.67
N VAL A 29 -19.69 -23.01 -9.32
CA VAL A 29 -20.78 -22.36 -10.06
C VAL A 29 -20.32 -21.97 -11.45
N LYS A 30 -19.15 -21.34 -11.60
CA LYS A 30 -18.60 -20.95 -12.91
C LYS A 30 -18.27 -22.14 -13.79
N GLY A 31 -17.69 -23.19 -13.22
CA GLY A 31 -17.22 -24.37 -13.95
C GLY A 31 -18.29 -25.46 -14.11
N ARG A 32 -19.47 -25.32 -13.55
CA ARG A 32 -20.56 -26.35 -13.48
C ARG A 32 -20.06 -27.73 -13.03
N ARG A 33 -18.95 -27.79 -12.30
CA ARG A 33 -18.35 -29.00 -11.73
C ARG A 33 -17.67 -28.63 -10.42
N PHE A 34 -17.68 -29.52 -9.44
CA PHE A 34 -17.01 -29.28 -8.17
C PHE A 34 -15.51 -29.04 -8.41
N ALA A 35 -15.05 -27.86 -8.02
CA ALA A 35 -13.67 -27.43 -8.12
C ALA A 35 -13.16 -27.05 -6.73
N ASN A 36 -12.44 -27.98 -6.09
CA ASN A 36 -11.80 -27.69 -4.81
C ASN A 36 -10.65 -26.70 -5.03
N ARG A 37 -10.78 -25.50 -4.49
CA ARG A 37 -9.80 -24.40 -4.57
C ARG A 37 -8.94 -24.39 -3.29
N GLY A 38 -7.66 -24.13 -3.44
CA GLY A 38 -6.69 -24.03 -2.37
C GLY A 38 -5.42 -24.81 -2.67
N VAL A 39 -4.28 -24.32 -2.17
CA VAL A 39 -2.96 -24.97 -2.28
C VAL A 39 -2.86 -26.12 -1.32
N ALA A 40 -3.37 -25.95 -0.12
CA ALA A 40 -3.36 -26.92 0.96
C ALA A 40 -4.27 -28.14 0.67
N SER A 41 -3.95 -29.27 1.26
CA SER A 41 -4.72 -30.51 1.10
C SER A 41 -6.07 -30.43 1.81
N GLY A 42 -6.14 -29.70 2.93
CA GLY A 42 -7.34 -29.44 3.69
C GLY A 42 -8.27 -28.37 3.10
N PRO A 43 -9.45 -28.18 3.70
CA PRO A 43 -10.43 -27.18 3.29
C PRO A 43 -10.03 -25.78 3.79
N PHE A 44 -8.82 -25.34 3.48
CA PHE A 44 -8.26 -24.08 3.95
C PHE A 44 -7.61 -23.29 2.80
N CYS A 45 -7.93 -22.00 2.72
CA CYS A 45 -7.26 -21.04 1.86
C CYS A 45 -6.54 -20.02 2.75
N PHE A 46 -5.25 -20.27 3.04
CA PHE A 46 -4.47 -19.56 4.05
C PHE A 46 -4.35 -18.05 3.79
N ILE A 47 -4.40 -17.61 2.53
CA ILE A 47 -4.35 -16.20 2.18
C ILE A 47 -5.45 -15.38 2.86
N TYR A 48 -6.66 -15.94 2.96
CA TYR A 48 -7.78 -15.28 3.63
C TYR A 48 -7.58 -15.19 5.14
N GLY A 49 -7.11 -16.27 5.76
CA GLY A 49 -6.82 -16.26 7.19
C GLY A 49 -5.69 -15.32 7.55
N PHE A 50 -4.61 -15.31 6.75
CA PHE A 50 -3.49 -14.41 6.94
C PHE A 50 -3.90 -12.94 6.77
N THR A 51 -4.69 -12.64 5.72
CA THR A 51 -5.25 -11.31 5.50
C THR A 51 -6.15 -10.88 6.66
N ALA A 52 -7.04 -11.75 7.15
CA ALA A 52 -7.91 -11.41 8.27
C ALA A 52 -7.14 -11.10 9.56
N VAL A 53 -6.07 -11.84 9.85
CA VAL A 53 -5.17 -11.53 10.98
C VAL A 53 -4.47 -10.19 10.77
N LEU A 54 -3.93 -9.93 9.59
CA LEU A 54 -3.29 -8.66 9.25
C LEU A 54 -4.26 -7.49 9.46
N LEU A 55 -5.48 -7.58 8.90
CA LEU A 55 -6.51 -6.54 9.03
C LEU A 55 -6.93 -6.33 10.50
N ALA A 56 -7.05 -7.40 11.28
CA ALA A 56 -7.38 -7.28 12.70
C ALA A 56 -6.30 -6.56 13.52
N ILE A 57 -5.03 -6.74 13.15
CA ILE A 57 -3.89 -6.04 13.78
C ILE A 57 -3.81 -4.60 13.27
N SER A 58 -3.87 -4.38 11.93
CA SER A 58 -3.71 -3.06 11.31
C SER A 58 -4.81 -2.08 11.74
N PHE A 59 -6.04 -2.58 11.89
CA PHE A 59 -7.22 -1.74 12.16
C PHE A 59 -7.87 -2.03 13.52
N ALA A 60 -7.05 -2.35 14.52
CA ALA A 60 -7.53 -2.58 15.90
C ALA A 60 -8.31 -1.37 16.46
N ASP A 61 -7.87 -0.15 16.14
CA ASP A 61 -8.45 1.11 16.62
C ASP A 61 -9.64 1.61 15.77
N ARG A 62 -10.04 0.85 14.74
CA ARG A 62 -11.20 1.10 13.88
C ARG A 62 -11.30 2.55 13.39
N PRO A 63 -10.46 2.97 12.42
CA PRO A 63 -10.53 4.29 11.83
C PRO A 63 -11.88 4.53 11.13
N GLY A 64 -12.13 5.78 10.72
CA GLY A 64 -13.37 6.12 10.01
C GLY A 64 -13.67 5.18 8.83
N PRO A 65 -14.96 4.98 8.47
CA PRO A 65 -15.39 3.90 7.57
C PRO A 65 -14.70 3.89 6.21
N LEU A 66 -14.45 5.07 5.64
CA LEU A 66 -13.77 5.16 4.34
C LEU A 66 -12.29 4.79 4.44
N LEU A 67 -11.58 5.26 5.46
CA LEU A 67 -10.19 4.94 5.67
C LEU A 67 -10.01 3.44 5.97
N LEU A 68 -10.95 2.87 6.72
CA LEU A 68 -11.01 1.43 6.96
C LEU A 68 -11.20 0.65 5.64
N PHE A 69 -12.15 1.09 4.79
CA PHE A 69 -12.39 0.45 3.49
C PHE A 69 -11.16 0.51 2.58
N LEU A 70 -10.57 1.68 2.43
CA LEU A 70 -9.38 1.87 1.61
C LEU A 70 -8.20 1.08 2.14
N GLY A 71 -7.99 1.10 3.46
CA GLY A 71 -6.93 0.34 4.10
C GLY A 71 -7.11 -1.16 3.92
N CYS A 72 -8.32 -1.69 4.15
CA CYS A 72 -8.62 -3.10 3.90
C CYS A 72 -8.41 -3.49 2.42
N ALA A 73 -8.82 -2.62 1.48
CA ALA A 73 -8.61 -2.85 0.06
C ALA A 73 -7.12 -2.95 -0.28
N ILE A 74 -6.30 -2.07 0.27
CA ILE A 74 -4.86 -2.02 0.00
C ILE A 74 -4.15 -3.19 0.66
N ASP A 75 -4.33 -3.41 1.97
CA ASP A 75 -3.65 -4.48 2.69
C ASP A 75 -3.96 -5.85 2.07
N ALA A 76 -5.25 -6.13 1.79
CA ALA A 76 -5.64 -7.39 1.16
C ALA A 76 -5.08 -7.54 -0.27
N THR A 77 -5.08 -6.46 -1.06
CA THR A 77 -4.51 -6.46 -2.41
C THR A 77 -3.00 -6.68 -2.40
N VAL A 78 -2.29 -6.11 -1.42
CA VAL A 78 -0.84 -6.33 -1.25
C VAL A 78 -0.56 -7.77 -0.88
N VAL A 79 -1.34 -8.37 0.02
CA VAL A 79 -1.21 -9.80 0.38
C VAL A 79 -1.48 -10.69 -0.85
N GLU A 80 -2.52 -10.38 -1.64
CA GLU A 80 -2.81 -11.10 -2.89
C GLU A 80 -1.63 -11.00 -3.88
N TRP A 81 -1.09 -9.80 -4.08
CA TRP A 81 0.04 -9.57 -4.96
C TRP A 81 1.32 -10.29 -4.51
N LEU A 82 1.67 -10.18 -3.21
CA LEU A 82 2.84 -10.86 -2.64
C LEU A 82 2.70 -12.38 -2.77
N THR A 83 1.51 -12.91 -2.50
CA THR A 83 1.21 -14.35 -2.64
C THR A 83 1.36 -14.79 -4.09
N ALA A 84 0.80 -14.04 -5.05
CA ALA A 84 0.93 -14.35 -6.48
C ALA A 84 2.38 -14.39 -6.95
N LYS A 85 3.18 -13.39 -6.54
CA LYS A 85 4.62 -13.31 -6.84
C LYS A 85 5.40 -14.45 -6.22
N LEU A 86 5.11 -14.78 -4.96
CA LEU A 86 5.75 -15.90 -4.26
C LEU A 86 5.45 -17.22 -4.96
N LEU A 87 4.18 -17.49 -5.25
CA LEU A 87 3.77 -18.72 -5.92
C LEU A 87 4.36 -18.84 -7.33
N GLU A 88 4.38 -17.75 -8.12
CA GLU A 88 5.02 -17.76 -9.43
C GLU A 88 6.53 -18.00 -9.35
N ARG A 89 7.20 -17.43 -8.33
CA ARG A 89 8.64 -17.64 -8.13
C ARG A 89 8.98 -19.09 -7.78
N VAL A 90 8.09 -19.74 -7.00
CA VAL A 90 8.26 -21.13 -6.55
C VAL A 90 7.88 -22.13 -7.64
N ASP A 91 6.70 -21.96 -8.26
CA ASP A 91 6.14 -22.91 -9.24
C ASP A 91 6.43 -22.52 -10.69
N ARG A 92 6.93 -21.31 -10.97
CA ARG A 92 7.15 -20.71 -12.29
C ARG A 92 5.88 -20.66 -13.17
N ARG A 93 4.70 -20.79 -12.57
CA ARG A 93 3.39 -20.70 -13.21
C ARG A 93 2.54 -19.65 -12.53
N ARG A 94 1.68 -18.97 -13.30
CA ARG A 94 0.65 -18.08 -12.74
C ARG A 94 -0.54 -18.91 -12.27
N TRP A 95 -0.92 -18.73 -11.03
CA TRP A 95 -2.06 -19.42 -10.44
C TRP A 95 -3.39 -18.76 -10.80
N TRP A 96 -3.38 -17.46 -11.03
CA TRP A 96 -4.48 -16.68 -11.58
C TRP A 96 -3.94 -15.58 -12.49
N ASP A 97 -4.79 -15.05 -13.37
CA ASP A 97 -4.42 -14.00 -14.31
C ASP A 97 -5.58 -13.03 -14.52
N TYR A 98 -5.35 -11.76 -14.16
CA TYR A 98 -6.28 -10.65 -14.36
C TYR A 98 -5.88 -9.74 -15.53
N SER A 99 -4.98 -10.12 -16.42
CA SER A 99 -4.52 -9.28 -17.54
C SER A 99 -5.67 -8.80 -18.43
N GLY A 100 -6.75 -9.58 -18.54
CA GLY A 100 -7.96 -9.17 -19.25
C GLY A 100 -8.87 -8.19 -18.50
N LYS A 101 -8.53 -7.80 -17.26
CA LYS A 101 -9.33 -6.85 -16.46
C LYS A 101 -8.78 -5.43 -16.57
N ARG A 102 -9.68 -4.42 -16.54
CA ARG A 102 -9.26 -3.01 -16.50
C ARG A 102 -8.56 -2.71 -15.18
N PHE A 103 -7.58 -1.82 -15.22
CA PHE A 103 -6.78 -1.40 -14.05
C PHE A 103 -6.17 -2.59 -13.32
N ASN A 104 -5.62 -3.56 -14.05
CA ASN A 104 -4.80 -4.61 -13.46
C ASN A 104 -3.34 -4.16 -13.35
N VAL A 105 -2.59 -4.76 -12.41
CA VAL A 105 -1.15 -4.58 -12.24
C VAL A 105 -0.47 -5.90 -12.58
N ASP A 106 0.16 -5.95 -13.74
CA ASP A 106 0.87 -7.12 -14.31
C ASP A 106 0.01 -8.42 -14.34
N GLY A 107 -1.32 -8.31 -14.29
CA GLY A 107 -2.22 -9.45 -14.25
C GLY A 107 -2.33 -10.16 -12.89
N TYR A 108 -1.64 -9.70 -11.84
CA TYR A 108 -1.70 -10.33 -10.51
C TYR A 108 -2.86 -9.83 -9.66
N ILE A 109 -3.17 -8.53 -9.75
CA ILE A 109 -4.24 -7.84 -9.03
C ILE A 109 -5.01 -6.93 -9.98
N CYS A 110 -6.24 -6.55 -9.64
CA CYS A 110 -7.00 -5.56 -10.39
C CYS A 110 -7.98 -4.79 -9.50
N LEU A 111 -8.29 -3.55 -9.89
CA LEU A 111 -9.13 -2.64 -9.12
C LEU A 111 -10.48 -3.26 -8.71
N GLN A 112 -11.13 -4.01 -9.60
CA GLN A 112 -12.42 -4.64 -9.32
C GLN A 112 -12.36 -5.58 -8.10
N TYR A 113 -11.32 -6.42 -8.03
CA TYR A 113 -11.14 -7.33 -6.91
C TYR A 113 -10.58 -6.61 -5.68
N SER A 114 -9.73 -5.59 -5.84
CA SER A 114 -9.28 -4.75 -4.73
C SER A 114 -10.44 -4.08 -3.99
N LEU A 115 -11.43 -3.56 -4.73
CA LEU A 115 -12.65 -3.00 -4.14
C LEU A 115 -13.50 -4.07 -3.42
N LEU A 116 -13.59 -5.28 -3.99
CA LEU A 116 -14.25 -6.41 -3.34
C LEU A 116 -13.55 -6.80 -2.03
N TRP A 117 -12.22 -6.86 -2.04
CA TRP A 117 -11.41 -7.12 -0.84
C TRP A 117 -11.60 -6.03 0.22
N GLY A 118 -11.71 -4.75 -0.22
CA GLY A 118 -12.05 -3.64 0.67
C GLY A 118 -13.38 -3.83 1.37
N ALA A 119 -14.43 -4.20 0.64
CA ALA A 119 -15.75 -4.45 1.20
C ALA A 119 -15.76 -5.65 2.16
N LEU A 120 -15.16 -6.78 1.76
CA LEU A 120 -15.07 -7.97 2.59
C LEU A 120 -14.22 -7.75 3.84
N GLY A 121 -13.07 -7.07 3.71
CA GLY A 121 -12.21 -6.72 4.83
C GLY A 121 -12.89 -5.79 5.82
N THR A 122 -13.60 -4.77 5.33
CA THR A 122 -14.38 -3.86 6.18
C THR A 122 -15.47 -4.63 6.95
N ALA A 123 -16.22 -5.49 6.28
CA ALA A 123 -17.22 -6.34 6.93
C ALA A 123 -16.60 -7.27 7.99
N THR A 124 -15.43 -7.82 7.69
CA THR A 124 -14.63 -8.65 8.60
C THR A 124 -14.26 -7.87 9.87
N VAL A 125 -13.71 -6.67 9.74
CA VAL A 125 -13.25 -5.86 10.88
C VAL A 125 -14.42 -5.30 11.69
N LEU A 126 -15.48 -4.81 11.03
CA LEU A 126 -16.60 -4.18 11.72
C LEU A 126 -17.51 -5.19 12.44
N TRP A 127 -17.80 -6.32 11.80
CA TRP A 127 -18.80 -7.28 12.29
C TRP A 127 -18.25 -8.68 12.49
N GLY A 128 -17.52 -9.21 11.52
CA GLY A 128 -17.05 -10.58 11.49
C GLY A 128 -16.18 -10.94 12.69
N ASN A 129 -15.16 -10.15 12.98
CA ASN A 129 -14.25 -10.38 14.11
C ASN A 129 -14.98 -10.31 15.45
N GLY A 130 -15.89 -9.34 15.61
CA GLY A 130 -16.71 -9.21 16.83
C GLY A 130 -17.62 -10.43 17.07
N LEU A 131 -18.24 -10.93 16.00
CA LEU A 131 -19.07 -12.14 16.07
C LEU A 131 -18.24 -13.37 16.43
N LEU A 132 -17.10 -13.59 15.77
CA LEU A 132 -16.23 -14.72 16.03
C LEU A 132 -15.67 -14.70 17.45
N PHE A 133 -15.29 -13.53 17.97
CA PHE A 133 -14.82 -13.41 19.34
C PHE A 133 -15.92 -13.69 20.37
N LYS A 134 -17.17 -13.28 20.11
CA LYS A 134 -18.30 -13.66 20.96
C LYS A 134 -18.52 -15.18 20.95
N LEU A 135 -18.53 -15.80 19.77
CA LEU A 135 -18.69 -17.26 19.65
C LEU A 135 -17.54 -18.00 20.33
N TYR A 136 -16.28 -17.56 20.12
CA TYR A 136 -15.13 -18.14 20.80
C TYR A 136 -15.23 -18.03 22.33
N GLY A 137 -15.73 -16.90 22.85
CA GLY A 137 -15.92 -16.69 24.29
C GLY A 137 -16.97 -17.60 24.93
N LEU A 138 -17.93 -18.12 24.14
CA LEU A 138 -18.93 -19.09 24.62
C LEU A 138 -18.39 -20.52 24.78
N LEU A 139 -17.24 -20.81 24.16
CA LEU A 139 -16.68 -22.15 24.16
C LEU A 139 -15.80 -22.40 25.39
N PRO A 140 -15.77 -23.65 25.95
CA PRO A 140 -14.92 -23.97 27.08
C PRO A 140 -13.44 -23.91 26.72
N GLN A 141 -12.72 -22.96 27.29
CA GLN A 141 -11.35 -22.61 26.90
C GLN A 141 -10.34 -23.77 27.14
N TRP A 142 -10.60 -24.63 28.13
CA TRP A 142 -9.76 -25.78 28.41
C TRP A 142 -9.76 -26.81 27.27
N LEU A 143 -10.83 -26.85 26.47
CA LEU A 143 -10.96 -27.75 25.32
C LEU A 143 -10.48 -27.06 24.04
N VAL A 144 -10.86 -25.79 23.85
CA VAL A 144 -10.62 -25.04 22.58
C VAL A 144 -9.15 -24.69 22.39
N ARG A 145 -8.44 -24.32 23.46
CA ARG A 145 -7.02 -23.95 23.34
C ARG A 145 -6.13 -25.10 22.85
N PRO A 146 -6.18 -26.32 23.41
CA PRO A 146 -5.43 -27.44 22.82
C PRO A 146 -5.85 -27.77 21.40
N LEU A 147 -7.16 -27.70 21.10
CA LEU A 147 -7.67 -27.94 19.75
C LEU A 147 -7.13 -26.91 18.73
N LEU A 148 -7.02 -25.64 19.12
CA LEU A 148 -6.41 -24.60 18.28
C LEU A 148 -4.93 -24.89 17.99
N TRP A 149 -4.16 -25.31 19.01
CA TRP A 149 -2.76 -25.70 18.79
C TRP A 149 -2.64 -26.85 17.80
N VAL A 150 -3.44 -27.89 17.95
CA VAL A 150 -3.48 -29.05 17.04
C VAL A 150 -3.86 -28.57 15.61
N SER A 151 -4.94 -27.79 15.49
CA SER A 151 -5.45 -27.35 14.20
C SER A 151 -4.45 -26.44 13.47
N ILE A 152 -3.78 -25.52 14.18
CA ILE A 152 -2.74 -24.67 13.59
C ILE A 152 -1.53 -25.50 13.17
N THR A 153 -1.08 -26.44 14.03
CA THR A 153 0.07 -27.30 13.70
C THR A 153 -0.23 -28.11 12.44
N ILE A 154 -1.41 -28.74 12.36
CA ILE A 154 -1.84 -29.49 11.17
C ILE A 154 -1.92 -28.57 9.95
N SER A 155 -2.50 -27.36 10.08
CA SER A 155 -2.61 -26.40 8.98
C SER A 155 -1.24 -25.95 8.48
N LEU A 156 -0.30 -25.66 9.38
CA LEU A 156 1.06 -25.27 9.01
C LEU A 156 1.84 -26.41 8.35
N LEU A 157 1.72 -27.62 8.86
CA LEU A 157 2.35 -28.81 8.26
C LEU A 157 1.78 -29.10 6.86
N ASP A 158 0.46 -28.99 6.68
CA ASP A 158 -0.20 -29.17 5.39
C ASP A 158 0.24 -28.09 4.38
N GLN A 159 0.34 -26.83 4.80
CA GLN A 159 0.83 -25.73 3.95
C GLN A 159 2.30 -25.91 3.60
N LEU A 160 3.14 -26.29 4.56
CA LEU A 160 4.55 -26.58 4.31
C LEU A 160 4.71 -27.76 3.36
N GLY A 161 3.95 -28.83 3.56
CA GLY A 161 3.94 -29.98 2.67
C GLY A 161 3.49 -29.63 1.25
N ALA A 162 2.43 -28.83 1.11
CA ALA A 162 1.94 -28.35 -0.18
C ALA A 162 2.96 -27.42 -0.86
N PHE A 163 3.58 -26.51 -0.10
CA PHE A 163 4.63 -25.62 -0.61
C PHE A 163 5.87 -26.42 -1.08
N LEU A 164 6.33 -27.38 -0.31
CA LEU A 164 7.45 -28.25 -0.68
C LEU A 164 7.11 -29.12 -1.90
N ALA A 165 5.88 -29.63 -2.00
CA ALA A 165 5.45 -30.42 -3.17
C ALA A 165 5.40 -29.60 -4.46
N VAL A 166 5.03 -28.31 -4.37
CA VAL A 166 4.98 -27.38 -5.51
C VAL A 166 6.37 -26.81 -5.81
N SER A 167 7.25 -26.64 -4.81
CA SER A 167 8.59 -26.10 -5.01
C SER A 167 9.50 -27.10 -5.72
N ARG A 168 10.16 -26.64 -6.80
CA ARG A 168 11.24 -27.39 -7.45
C ARG A 168 12.49 -27.51 -6.57
N TYR A 169 12.55 -26.81 -5.46
CA TYR A 169 13.70 -26.76 -4.56
C TYR A 169 14.07 -28.17 -4.03
N ALA A 170 13.07 -29.02 -3.83
CA ALA A 170 13.29 -30.43 -3.45
C ALA A 170 13.87 -31.28 -4.59
N ARG A 171 13.79 -30.82 -5.86
CA ARG A 171 14.29 -31.57 -7.03
C ARG A 171 15.73 -31.25 -7.42
N GLU A 172 16.28 -30.12 -6.95
CA GLU A 172 17.59 -29.60 -7.39
C GLU A 172 18.73 -29.77 -6.38
N HIS A 173 18.47 -30.35 -5.17
CA HIS A 173 19.49 -30.50 -4.13
C HIS A 173 19.83 -31.98 -3.85
N PRO A 174 20.97 -32.49 -4.35
CA PRO A 174 21.35 -33.91 -4.22
C PRO A 174 21.61 -34.38 -2.77
N HIS A 175 21.92 -33.50 -1.84
CA HIS A 175 22.06 -33.84 -0.41
C HIS A 175 20.73 -34.18 0.28
N LEU A 176 19.60 -33.70 -0.25
CA LEU A 176 18.28 -34.11 0.21
C LEU A 176 17.87 -35.45 -0.40
N GLU A 177 18.44 -35.85 -1.55
CA GLU A 177 18.24 -37.20 -2.13
C GLU A 177 18.82 -38.30 -1.25
N GLN A 178 19.95 -38.10 -0.60
CA GLN A 178 20.55 -39.12 0.27
C GLN A 178 19.77 -39.31 1.58
N LEU A 179 19.29 -38.22 2.20
CA LEU A 179 18.35 -38.29 3.32
C LEU A 179 16.96 -38.83 2.93
N ASN A 180 16.53 -38.56 1.71
CA ASN A 180 15.32 -39.11 1.11
C ASN A 180 15.44 -40.61 0.84
N ALA A 181 16.58 -41.12 0.36
CA ALA A 181 16.72 -42.55 -0.02
C ALA A 181 16.50 -43.51 1.19
N GLU A 182 16.84 -43.07 2.39
CA GLU A 182 16.51 -43.84 3.60
C GLU A 182 15.05 -43.70 4.06
N LEU A 183 14.45 -42.52 3.86
CA LEU A 183 13.00 -42.30 4.13
C LEU A 183 12.12 -42.76 2.97
N GLU A 184 12.67 -42.92 1.76
CA GLU A 184 11.98 -43.26 0.53
C GLU A 184 11.41 -44.67 0.49
N LYS A 185 12.01 -45.62 1.21
CA LYS A 185 11.47 -47.01 1.28
C LYS A 185 10.07 -47.10 1.89
N HIS A 186 9.66 -46.12 2.70
CA HIS A 186 8.33 -46.07 3.30
C HIS A 186 7.45 -44.90 2.88
N SER A 187 8.02 -43.88 2.22
CA SER A 187 7.34 -42.63 1.93
C SER A 187 7.01 -42.39 0.44
N ASP A 188 7.66 -43.12 -0.48
CA ASP A 188 7.52 -42.88 -1.93
C ASP A 188 6.09 -43.02 -2.46
N GLN A 189 5.33 -43.95 -1.94
CA GLN A 189 3.92 -44.10 -2.37
C GLN A 189 3.04 -42.94 -1.86
N LEU A 190 3.33 -42.40 -0.69
CA LEU A 190 2.61 -41.25 -0.13
C LEU A 190 3.03 -39.94 -0.79
N ARG A 191 4.32 -39.74 -1.03
CA ARG A 191 4.90 -38.56 -1.68
C ARG A 191 4.47 -38.43 -3.13
N THR A 192 4.57 -39.50 -3.90
CA THR A 192 4.14 -39.49 -5.31
C THR A 192 2.64 -39.30 -5.45
N ARG A 193 1.85 -39.85 -4.53
CA ARG A 193 0.40 -39.63 -4.47
C ARG A 193 0.06 -38.19 -4.06
N LEU A 194 0.74 -37.62 -3.05
CA LEU A 194 0.54 -36.25 -2.60
C LEU A 194 0.98 -35.21 -3.62
N SER A 195 2.20 -35.33 -4.20
CA SER A 195 2.70 -34.38 -5.20
C SER A 195 1.86 -34.43 -6.48
N SER A 196 1.56 -35.62 -6.99
CA SER A 196 0.71 -35.78 -8.18
C SER A 196 -0.75 -35.36 -7.94
N TRP A 197 -1.23 -35.48 -6.70
CA TRP A 197 -2.54 -35.01 -6.31
C TRP A 197 -2.58 -33.46 -6.22
N VAL A 198 -1.57 -32.85 -5.60
CA VAL A 198 -1.43 -31.38 -5.53
C VAL A 198 -1.23 -30.77 -6.91
N GLU A 199 -0.32 -31.33 -7.74
CA GLU A 199 -0.11 -30.85 -9.12
C GLU A 199 -1.38 -30.95 -9.96
N ARG A 200 -2.08 -32.09 -9.91
CA ARG A 200 -3.36 -32.25 -10.63
C ARG A 200 -4.43 -31.29 -10.11
N ARG A 201 -4.44 -31.00 -8.82
CA ARG A 201 -5.37 -30.06 -8.21
C ARG A 201 -5.09 -28.63 -8.62
N VAL A 202 -3.82 -28.21 -8.57
CA VAL A 202 -3.37 -26.88 -9.00
C VAL A 202 -3.65 -26.65 -10.49
N GLN A 203 -3.28 -27.59 -11.34
CA GLN A 203 -3.48 -27.52 -12.77
C GLN A 203 -4.96 -27.46 -13.18
N LYS A 204 -5.83 -28.14 -12.41
CA LYS A 204 -7.28 -28.14 -12.61
C LYS A 204 -7.97 -26.89 -12.06
N ALA A 205 -7.44 -26.32 -10.97
CA ALA A 205 -7.98 -25.12 -10.33
C ALA A 205 -7.47 -23.82 -11.00
N TYR A 206 -6.23 -23.81 -11.49
CA TYR A 206 -5.54 -22.62 -12.04
C TYR A 206 -4.82 -22.96 -13.36
N PRO A 207 -5.50 -22.95 -14.52
CA PRO A 207 -4.88 -23.18 -15.83
C PRO A 207 -3.90 -22.05 -16.17
N ALA A 208 -2.74 -22.40 -16.74
CA ALA A 208 -1.65 -21.48 -17.05
C ALA A 208 -1.99 -20.50 -18.18
N ALA A 209 -1.64 -19.20 -18.02
CA ALA A 209 -1.80 -18.16 -19.03
C ALA A 209 -0.45 -17.73 -19.64
N ALA A 210 -0.42 -17.41 -20.94
CA ALA A 210 0.79 -17.03 -21.68
C ALA A 210 1.13 -15.54 -21.55
N ARG A 211 2.44 -15.19 -21.59
CA ARG A 211 2.97 -13.81 -21.50
C ARG A 211 2.89 -13.08 -22.85
N GLY A 212 2.47 -11.81 -22.83
CA GLY A 212 2.58 -10.85 -23.95
C GLY A 212 3.69 -9.82 -23.71
N THR A 213 4.47 -9.51 -24.77
CA THR A 213 5.57 -8.53 -24.79
C THR A 213 5.08 -7.15 -25.21
N GLN A 214 5.54 -6.08 -24.54
CA GLN A 214 5.27 -4.68 -24.87
C GLN A 214 6.52 -3.98 -25.45
N THR A 215 6.32 -3.09 -26.43
CA THR A 215 7.35 -2.33 -27.16
C THR A 215 7.60 -0.93 -26.59
N ALA A 216 8.86 -0.49 -26.58
CA ALA A 216 9.33 0.77 -26.00
C ALA A 216 9.35 1.95 -26.99
N THR A 217 9.04 3.16 -26.52
CA THR A 217 9.04 4.43 -27.27
C THR A 217 10.16 5.36 -26.79
N ALA A 218 10.83 6.10 -27.69
CA ALA A 218 11.97 6.97 -27.40
C ALA A 218 11.59 8.24 -26.60
N GLN A 219 12.37 8.57 -25.58
CA GLN A 219 12.09 9.63 -24.58
C GLN A 219 12.83 10.94 -24.82
N LYS A 220 12.13 12.09 -24.62
CA LYS A 220 12.70 13.46 -24.60
C LYS A 220 13.36 13.76 -23.24
N THR A 221 14.49 14.48 -23.26
CA THR A 221 15.15 14.96 -22.04
C THR A 221 14.31 16.05 -21.34
N LEU A 222 14.19 15.97 -20.00
CA LEU A 222 13.51 16.97 -19.17
C LEU A 222 14.44 18.17 -18.93
N SER A 223 13.95 19.37 -19.21
CA SER A 223 14.63 20.62 -18.86
C SER A 223 14.29 21.06 -17.44
N PHE A 224 15.05 22.03 -16.89
CA PHE A 224 14.73 22.64 -15.60
C PHE A 224 13.32 23.27 -15.59
N ALA A 225 12.92 23.90 -16.70
CA ALA A 225 11.58 24.45 -16.85
C ALA A 225 10.49 23.37 -16.71
N ASP A 226 10.73 22.20 -17.29
CA ASP A 226 9.77 21.07 -17.16
C ASP A 226 9.63 20.60 -15.71
N LEU A 227 10.74 20.50 -14.98
CA LEU A 227 10.73 20.12 -13.57
C LEU A 227 10.02 21.16 -12.70
N LEU A 228 10.20 22.46 -12.99
CA LEU A 228 9.49 23.53 -12.31
C LEU A 228 7.97 23.44 -12.55
N TRP A 229 7.55 23.23 -13.78
CA TRP A 229 6.13 23.07 -14.10
C TRP A 229 5.54 21.81 -13.48
N LEU A 230 6.27 20.69 -13.49
CA LEU A 230 5.87 19.46 -12.79
C LEU A 230 5.72 19.70 -11.28
N PHE A 231 6.68 20.42 -10.68
CA PHE A 231 6.62 20.79 -9.27
C PHE A 231 5.38 21.64 -8.96
N VAL A 232 5.12 22.70 -9.74
CA VAL A 232 3.96 23.59 -9.48
C VAL A 232 2.64 22.87 -9.71
N ILE A 233 2.52 22.09 -10.79
CA ILE A 233 1.32 21.28 -11.07
C ILE A 233 1.12 20.26 -9.97
N GLY A 234 2.18 19.57 -9.56
CA GLY A 234 2.14 18.59 -8.49
C GLY A 234 1.77 19.18 -7.14
N ALA A 235 2.33 20.35 -6.81
CA ALA A 235 2.02 21.07 -5.59
C ALA A 235 0.55 21.49 -5.54
N PHE A 236 0.03 22.01 -6.64
CA PHE A 236 -1.37 22.45 -6.74
C PHE A 236 -2.35 21.25 -6.69
N LEU A 237 -2.14 20.25 -7.54
CA LEU A 237 -3.03 19.07 -7.59
C LEU A 237 -2.96 18.26 -6.30
N GLY A 238 -1.78 18.12 -5.73
CA GLY A 238 -1.59 17.39 -4.47
C GLY A 238 -2.32 18.03 -3.30
N ASP A 239 -2.26 19.37 -3.19
CA ASP A 239 -3.01 20.09 -2.16
C ASP A 239 -4.52 19.88 -2.30
N ILE A 240 -5.06 19.97 -3.53
CA ILE A 240 -6.49 19.74 -3.79
C ILE A 240 -6.88 18.29 -3.42
N VAL A 241 -6.11 17.32 -3.90
CA VAL A 241 -6.40 15.89 -3.63
C VAL A 241 -6.37 15.61 -2.14
N GLU A 242 -5.35 16.11 -1.43
CA GLU A 242 -5.21 15.89 0.01
C GLU A 242 -6.28 16.62 0.82
N THR A 243 -6.67 17.84 0.42
CA THR A 243 -7.78 18.58 1.04
C THR A 243 -9.11 17.86 0.86
N LEU A 244 -9.39 17.33 -0.34
CA LEU A 244 -10.56 16.52 -0.61
C LEU A 244 -10.52 15.20 0.18
N PHE A 245 -9.38 14.55 0.24
CA PHE A 245 -9.18 13.33 1.04
C PHE A 245 -9.48 13.59 2.52
N CYS A 246 -8.97 14.67 3.11
CA CYS A 246 -9.29 15.06 4.48
C CYS A 246 -10.79 15.32 4.68
N ARG A 247 -11.44 16.00 3.71
CA ARG A 247 -12.89 16.23 3.78
C ARG A 247 -13.67 14.93 3.82
N VAL A 248 -13.29 13.96 2.99
CA VAL A 248 -14.01 12.69 2.86
C VAL A 248 -13.69 11.74 4.03
N THR A 249 -12.45 11.71 4.51
CA THR A 249 -12.01 10.78 5.58
C THR A 249 -12.27 11.30 6.98
N ALA A 250 -12.02 12.59 7.23
CA ALA A 250 -12.13 13.22 8.54
C ALA A 250 -13.37 14.13 8.71
N GLY A 251 -14.13 14.36 7.60
CA GLY A 251 -15.35 15.17 7.63
C GLY A 251 -15.10 16.69 7.73
N VAL A 252 -13.85 17.14 7.74
CA VAL A 252 -13.48 18.56 7.93
C VAL A 252 -12.76 19.12 6.70
N TRP A 253 -13.05 20.40 6.40
CA TRP A 253 -12.25 21.14 5.43
C TRP A 253 -11.03 21.70 6.17
N MET A 254 -9.85 21.26 5.79
CA MET A 254 -8.60 21.81 6.31
C MET A 254 -7.62 22.05 5.17
N SER A 255 -6.87 23.14 5.25
CA SER A 255 -5.79 23.42 4.31
C SER A 255 -4.69 22.34 4.44
N ARG A 256 -4.20 21.88 3.30
CA ARG A 256 -3.03 21.00 3.18
C ARG A 256 -1.87 21.71 2.49
N SER A 257 -2.02 23.03 2.29
CA SER A 257 -0.99 23.87 1.70
C SER A 257 0.25 23.94 2.60
N SER A 258 1.41 23.86 1.97
CA SER A 258 2.70 24.15 2.60
C SER A 258 3.06 25.65 2.52
N LEU A 259 2.29 26.45 1.77
CA LEU A 259 2.61 27.84 1.46
C LEU A 259 1.50 28.79 1.91
N VAL A 260 1.90 30.01 2.31
CA VAL A 260 0.97 31.06 2.79
C VAL A 260 0.18 31.72 1.65
N TRP A 261 0.65 31.59 0.40
CA TRP A 261 -0.03 32.10 -0.77
C TRP A 261 -0.40 30.96 -1.72
N GLY A 262 -1.69 30.71 -1.84
CA GLY A 262 -2.28 29.72 -2.74
C GLY A 262 -2.23 28.28 -2.21
N PRO A 263 -2.97 27.40 -2.88
CA PRO A 263 -3.09 25.99 -2.49
C PRO A 263 -1.93 25.17 -3.10
N PHE A 264 -0.77 25.21 -2.46
CA PHE A 264 0.42 24.52 -2.94
C PHE A 264 1.05 23.67 -1.84
N SER A 265 1.05 22.36 -2.02
CA SER A 265 1.78 21.41 -1.19
C SER A 265 3.17 21.14 -1.75
N VAL A 266 4.21 21.69 -1.10
CA VAL A 266 5.62 21.52 -1.52
C VAL A 266 6.00 20.03 -1.54
N VAL A 267 5.49 19.27 -0.56
CA VAL A 267 5.75 17.82 -0.47
C VAL A 267 5.24 17.10 -1.74
N TRP A 268 4.02 17.37 -2.17
CA TRP A 268 3.47 16.77 -3.39
C TRP A 268 4.17 17.25 -4.66
N GLY A 269 4.54 18.53 -4.71
CA GLY A 269 5.26 19.09 -5.85
C GLY A 269 6.63 18.43 -6.03
N LEU A 270 7.41 18.33 -4.97
CA LEU A 270 8.70 17.65 -4.99
C LEU A 270 8.57 16.15 -5.26
N ALA A 271 7.58 15.48 -4.65
CA ALA A 271 7.32 14.07 -4.90
C ALA A 271 7.06 13.79 -6.38
N LEU A 272 6.23 14.61 -7.03
CA LEU A 272 5.87 14.43 -8.42
C LEU A 272 7.06 14.67 -9.36
N ALA A 273 7.79 15.75 -9.15
CA ALA A 273 8.99 16.07 -9.93
C ALA A 273 10.06 14.97 -9.77
N LEU A 274 10.35 14.56 -8.52
CA LEU A 274 11.32 13.51 -8.21
C LEU A 274 10.91 12.16 -8.78
N SER A 275 9.66 11.74 -8.56
CA SER A 275 9.12 10.49 -9.12
C SER A 275 9.23 10.47 -10.65
N THR A 276 8.97 11.59 -11.33
CA THR A 276 9.12 11.69 -12.77
C THR A 276 10.57 11.50 -13.20
N VAL A 277 11.52 12.16 -12.52
CA VAL A 277 12.96 12.00 -12.81
C VAL A 277 13.41 10.56 -12.62
N LEU A 278 13.01 9.92 -11.52
CA LEU A 278 13.45 8.57 -11.14
C LEU A 278 12.78 7.47 -11.97
N LEU A 279 11.50 7.64 -12.29
CA LEU A 279 10.68 6.58 -12.88
C LEU A 279 10.50 6.70 -14.40
N ARG A 280 10.73 7.85 -15.03
CA ARG A 280 10.52 8.04 -16.47
C ARG A 280 11.23 7.01 -17.36
N ASN A 281 12.43 6.56 -16.95
CA ASN A 281 13.19 5.54 -17.65
C ASN A 281 12.75 4.11 -17.25
N SER A 282 11.63 3.98 -16.58
CA SER A 282 11.08 2.70 -16.09
C SER A 282 9.75 2.35 -16.77
N GLU A 283 9.44 2.98 -17.91
CA GLU A 283 8.21 2.71 -18.68
C GLU A 283 8.10 1.25 -19.13
N ASP A 284 9.23 0.61 -19.39
CA ASP A 284 9.39 -0.81 -19.75
C ASP A 284 9.35 -1.76 -18.53
N LYS A 285 9.46 -1.21 -17.31
CA LYS A 285 9.37 -2.03 -16.10
C LYS A 285 7.93 -2.43 -15.80
N SER A 286 7.78 -3.58 -15.15
CA SER A 286 6.49 -4.06 -14.69
C SER A 286 5.87 -3.10 -13.67
N ASP A 287 4.54 -3.01 -13.65
CA ASP A 287 3.82 -2.19 -12.68
C ASP A 287 4.12 -2.61 -11.24
N SER A 288 4.38 -3.89 -11.02
CA SER A 288 4.82 -4.41 -9.72
C SER A 288 6.17 -3.85 -9.28
N ALA A 289 7.12 -3.70 -10.21
CA ALA A 289 8.43 -3.11 -9.89
C ALA A 289 8.31 -1.61 -9.58
N ILE A 290 7.45 -0.90 -10.33
CA ILE A 290 7.15 0.52 -10.10
C ILE A 290 6.45 0.68 -8.75
N PHE A 291 5.47 -0.17 -8.44
CA PHE A 291 4.78 -0.19 -7.14
C PHE A 291 5.76 -0.40 -5.98
N ALA A 292 6.57 -1.46 -6.04
CA ALA A 292 7.56 -1.74 -5.00
C ALA A 292 8.55 -0.58 -4.80
N PHE A 293 9.05 0.00 -5.90
CA PHE A 293 9.89 1.18 -5.85
C PHE A 293 9.16 2.36 -5.19
N GLY A 294 7.91 2.62 -5.57
CA GLY A 294 7.07 3.68 -4.98
C GLY A 294 6.83 3.50 -3.49
N VAL A 295 6.61 2.27 -3.02
CA VAL A 295 6.47 1.93 -1.58
C VAL A 295 7.73 2.34 -0.82
N PHE A 296 8.92 1.91 -1.26
CA PHE A 296 10.18 2.20 -0.57
C PHE A 296 10.57 3.66 -0.67
N MET A 297 10.58 4.21 -1.88
CA MET A 297 11.01 5.59 -2.11
C MET A 297 10.02 6.60 -1.56
N GLY A 298 8.71 6.32 -1.65
CA GLY A 298 7.68 7.17 -1.08
C GLY A 298 7.74 7.20 0.44
N GLY A 299 7.89 6.04 1.08
CA GLY A 299 8.07 5.97 2.53
C GLY A 299 9.35 6.67 3.00
N ALA A 300 10.48 6.46 2.32
CA ALA A 300 11.73 7.16 2.62
C ALA A 300 11.59 8.68 2.44
N TYR A 301 10.95 9.11 1.35
CA TYR A 301 10.67 10.51 1.04
C TYR A 301 9.81 11.16 2.13
N GLU A 302 8.72 10.51 2.54
CA GLU A 302 7.81 10.99 3.59
C GLU A 302 8.54 11.12 4.93
N TYR A 303 9.37 10.13 5.29
CA TYR A 303 10.20 10.18 6.49
C TYR A 303 11.17 11.36 6.45
N VAL A 304 11.87 11.57 5.33
CA VAL A 304 12.82 12.68 5.14
C VAL A 304 12.09 14.02 5.22
N CYS A 305 10.95 14.18 4.56
CA CYS A 305 10.15 15.41 4.63
C CYS A 305 9.73 15.76 6.06
N SER A 306 9.28 14.76 6.84
CA SER A 306 8.95 14.95 8.25
C SER A 306 10.16 15.35 9.08
N ALA A 307 11.29 14.67 8.92
CA ALA A 307 12.53 14.96 9.65
C ALA A 307 13.10 16.34 9.30
N VAL A 308 13.09 16.72 8.02
CA VAL A 308 13.55 18.04 7.57
C VAL A 308 12.62 19.14 8.08
N GLY A 309 11.30 18.92 8.06
CA GLY A 309 10.33 19.87 8.61
C GLY A 309 10.56 20.14 10.09
N GLU A 310 10.78 19.08 10.88
CA GLU A 310 11.11 19.21 12.29
C GLU A 310 12.45 19.91 12.51
N LEU A 311 13.48 19.54 11.75
CA LEU A 311 14.81 20.14 11.88
C LEU A 311 14.81 21.65 11.55
N LEU A 312 14.07 22.07 10.51
CA LEU A 312 14.07 23.44 10.04
C LEU A 312 13.11 24.34 10.83
N PHE A 313 11.98 23.79 11.26
CA PHE A 313 10.88 24.57 11.83
C PHE A 313 10.50 24.16 13.26
N GLY A 314 11.06 23.06 13.81
CA GLY A 314 10.68 22.55 15.14
C GLY A 314 9.23 22.08 15.22
N VAL A 315 8.62 21.70 14.09
CA VAL A 315 7.24 21.22 14.02
C VAL A 315 7.12 19.98 13.13
N ILE A 316 6.16 19.13 13.47
CA ILE A 316 5.71 18.03 12.62
C ILE A 316 4.33 18.35 12.04
N PHE A 317 4.10 18.01 10.78
CA PHE A 317 2.86 18.30 10.06
C PHE A 317 1.91 17.10 9.99
N TRP A 318 2.38 15.89 10.33
CA TRP A 318 1.59 14.67 10.46
C TRP A 318 2.22 13.75 11.52
N ASP A 319 1.40 12.91 12.10
CA ASP A 319 1.81 11.98 13.16
C ASP A 319 1.06 10.66 13.00
N TYR A 320 1.80 9.60 12.70
CA TYR A 320 1.28 8.24 12.56
C TYR A 320 1.52 7.35 13.79
N SER A 321 1.90 7.91 14.92
CA SER A 321 2.17 7.13 16.15
C SER A 321 0.97 6.29 16.60
N GLY A 322 -0.26 6.73 16.32
CA GLY A 322 -1.49 5.99 16.57
C GLY A 322 -1.75 4.82 15.60
N PHE A 323 -1.00 4.71 14.49
CA PHE A 323 -1.17 3.62 13.54
C PHE A 323 -0.19 2.47 13.83
N LYS A 324 -0.64 1.23 13.62
CA LYS A 324 0.27 0.08 13.64
C LYS A 324 1.23 0.13 12.44
N PHE A 325 2.39 -0.51 12.55
CA PHE A 325 3.42 -0.53 11.50
C PHE A 325 3.92 0.87 11.08
N ASN A 326 4.02 1.79 12.05
CA ASN A 326 4.68 3.07 11.83
C ASN A 326 6.17 3.00 12.22
N ILE A 327 6.96 3.90 11.64
CA ILE A 327 8.37 4.14 12.01
C ILE A 327 8.48 5.54 12.59
N ALA A 328 8.72 5.62 13.91
CA ALA A 328 8.88 6.87 14.65
C ALA A 328 7.72 7.88 14.47
N GLY A 329 6.49 7.41 14.21
CA GLY A 329 5.33 8.26 13.91
C GLY A 329 5.42 9.04 12.61
N ARG A 330 6.53 8.93 11.84
CA ARG A 330 6.80 9.76 10.65
C ARG A 330 6.30 9.14 9.37
N VAL A 331 6.29 7.81 9.29
CA VAL A 331 5.83 7.04 8.14
C VAL A 331 5.07 5.82 8.62
N ASN A 332 4.07 5.40 7.85
CA ASN A 332 3.26 4.22 8.13
C ASN A 332 3.18 3.31 6.90
N LEU A 333 3.19 1.99 7.12
CA LEU A 333 3.21 1.00 6.04
C LEU A 333 2.02 1.15 5.08
N LEU A 334 0.81 1.43 5.58
CA LEU A 334 -0.37 1.66 4.75
C LEU A 334 -0.16 2.85 3.80
N TYR A 335 0.38 3.96 4.30
CA TYR A 335 0.65 5.14 3.46
C TYR A 335 1.81 4.89 2.49
N CYS A 336 2.79 4.05 2.85
CA CYS A 336 3.79 3.59 1.87
C CYS A 336 3.14 2.86 0.68
N PHE A 337 2.10 2.06 0.91
CA PHE A 337 1.35 1.42 -0.17
C PHE A 337 0.57 2.43 -1.03
N PHE A 338 0.01 3.48 -0.42
CA PHE A 338 -0.56 4.61 -1.19
C PHE A 338 0.49 5.25 -2.11
N TRP A 339 1.72 5.47 -1.63
CA TRP A 339 2.83 5.96 -2.46
C TRP A 339 3.17 5.01 -3.61
N GLY A 340 3.13 3.70 -3.37
CA GLY A 340 3.31 2.68 -4.41
C GLY A 340 2.24 2.78 -5.50
N ILE A 341 0.97 2.88 -5.12
CA ILE A 341 -0.17 3.08 -6.04
C ILE A 341 -0.01 4.40 -6.79
N ALA A 342 0.29 5.49 -6.07
CA ALA A 342 0.48 6.80 -6.67
C ALA A 342 1.59 6.80 -7.72
N ALA A 343 2.70 6.08 -7.50
CA ALA A 343 3.79 5.93 -8.47
C ALA A 343 3.34 5.24 -9.76
N VAL A 344 2.57 4.16 -9.65
CA VAL A 344 2.02 3.45 -10.83
C VAL A 344 1.02 4.33 -11.57
N VAL A 345 0.06 4.93 -10.86
CA VAL A 345 -0.95 5.82 -11.45
C VAL A 345 -0.29 7.02 -12.10
N TRP A 346 0.70 7.61 -11.44
CA TRP A 346 1.45 8.73 -12.00
C TRP A 346 2.16 8.35 -13.30
N LEU A 347 2.93 7.28 -13.30
CA LEU A 347 3.72 6.90 -14.47
C LEU A 347 2.85 6.42 -15.65
N ARG A 348 1.77 5.69 -15.38
CA ARG A 348 0.92 5.11 -16.43
C ARG A 348 -0.16 6.04 -16.95
N LEU A 349 -0.69 6.93 -16.09
CA LEU A 349 -1.80 7.81 -16.43
C LEU A 349 -1.45 9.29 -16.28
N GLY A 350 -0.91 9.69 -15.14
CA GLY A 350 -0.68 11.11 -14.80
C GLY A 350 0.39 11.74 -15.68
N TYR A 351 1.57 11.18 -15.72
CA TYR A 351 2.70 11.73 -16.47
C TYR A 351 2.43 11.83 -17.98
N PRO A 352 1.86 10.84 -18.68
CA PRO A 352 1.51 10.99 -20.09
C PRO A 352 0.50 12.12 -20.37
N LEU A 353 -0.46 12.35 -19.46
CA LEU A 353 -1.42 13.46 -19.57
C LEU A 353 -0.73 14.80 -19.36
N VAL A 354 0.07 14.93 -18.31
CA VAL A 354 0.80 16.16 -17.99
C VAL A 354 1.86 16.44 -19.06
N ALA A 355 2.55 15.44 -19.61
CA ALA A 355 3.52 15.60 -20.69
C ALA A 355 2.88 16.23 -21.94
N LYS A 356 1.65 15.82 -22.28
CA LYS A 356 0.88 16.47 -23.37
C LYS A 356 0.55 17.94 -23.04
N GLY A 357 0.15 18.20 -21.78
CA GLY A 357 -0.08 19.57 -21.31
C GLY A 357 1.19 20.42 -21.32
N MET A 358 2.33 19.82 -20.95
CA MET A 358 3.64 20.51 -21.00
C MET A 358 4.07 20.86 -22.41
N ASP A 359 3.78 20.03 -23.42
CA ASP A 359 4.02 20.39 -24.82
C ASP A 359 3.17 21.61 -25.23
N LEU A 360 1.95 21.76 -24.72
CA LEU A 360 1.11 22.95 -24.89
C LEU A 360 1.73 24.16 -24.18
N VAL A 361 2.17 23.99 -22.92
CA VAL A 361 2.86 25.04 -22.14
C VAL A 361 4.12 25.51 -22.88
N ARG A 362 4.98 24.62 -23.36
CA ARG A 362 6.18 24.94 -24.12
C ARG A 362 5.90 25.78 -25.39
N ARG A 363 4.72 25.58 -26.01
CA ARG A 363 4.32 26.33 -27.22
C ARG A 363 3.79 27.74 -26.92
N HIS A 364 3.13 27.93 -25.77
CA HIS A 364 2.39 29.17 -25.46
C HIS A 364 3.04 29.98 -24.34
N VAL A 365 3.79 29.36 -23.43
CA VAL A 365 4.42 30.04 -22.31
C VAL A 365 5.80 30.53 -22.71
N LYS A 366 5.99 31.85 -22.66
CA LYS A 366 7.27 32.47 -22.94
C LYS A 366 8.26 32.21 -21.78
N PRO A 367 9.58 32.14 -22.06
CA PRO A 367 10.58 31.83 -21.00
C PRO A 367 10.52 32.77 -19.79
N TRP A 368 10.21 34.06 -19.99
CA TRP A 368 10.09 35.03 -18.91
C TRP A 368 8.94 34.69 -17.92
N MET A 369 7.86 34.11 -18.42
CA MET A 369 6.73 33.67 -17.56
C MET A 369 7.17 32.52 -16.64
N THR A 370 7.97 31.60 -17.14
CA THR A 370 8.54 30.49 -16.32
C THR A 370 9.51 31.04 -15.26
N ILE A 371 10.31 32.05 -15.62
CA ILE A 371 11.21 32.75 -14.67
C ILE A 371 10.38 33.45 -13.59
N LEU A 372 9.32 34.18 -13.98
CA LEU A 372 8.43 34.85 -13.04
C LEU A 372 7.76 33.86 -12.08
N LEU A 373 7.30 32.69 -12.59
CA LEU A 373 6.75 31.62 -11.78
C LEU A 373 7.79 31.07 -10.80
N ALA A 374 9.04 30.86 -11.26
CA ALA A 374 10.13 30.40 -10.40
C ALA A 374 10.39 31.40 -9.26
N ILE A 375 10.46 32.70 -9.59
CA ILE A 375 10.65 33.79 -8.61
C ILE A 375 9.46 33.79 -7.61
N PHE A 376 8.22 33.72 -8.11
CA PHE A 376 7.02 33.67 -7.26
C PHE A 376 7.07 32.48 -6.29
N MET A 377 7.39 31.29 -6.77
CA MET A 377 7.48 30.11 -5.91
C MET A 377 8.61 30.22 -4.90
N ALA A 378 9.78 30.70 -5.29
CA ALA A 378 10.91 30.92 -4.39
C ALA A 378 10.59 31.94 -3.28
N VAL A 379 9.97 33.07 -3.63
CA VAL A 379 9.53 34.10 -2.68
C VAL A 379 8.46 33.52 -1.76
N ASN A 380 7.46 32.83 -2.31
CA ASN A 380 6.39 32.23 -1.52
C ASN A 380 6.90 31.17 -0.52
N MET A 381 7.82 30.28 -0.96
CA MET A 381 8.44 29.28 -0.10
C MET A 381 9.27 29.94 1.02
N SER A 382 10.09 30.94 0.68
CA SER A 382 10.91 31.67 1.66
C SER A 382 10.04 32.41 2.70
N LEU A 383 9.02 33.12 2.20
CA LEU A 383 8.10 33.86 3.06
C LEU A 383 7.30 32.91 3.97
N SER A 384 6.83 31.77 3.45
CA SER A 384 6.11 30.77 4.20
C SER A 384 6.98 30.16 5.34
N GLY A 385 8.25 29.89 5.04
CA GLY A 385 9.20 29.41 6.04
C GLY A 385 9.47 30.45 7.14
N LEU A 386 9.68 31.73 6.75
CA LEU A 386 9.88 32.82 7.70
C LEU A 386 8.63 33.06 8.56
N ALA A 387 7.43 33.05 7.94
CA ALA A 387 6.17 33.21 8.65
C ALA A 387 5.94 32.06 9.66
N LEU A 388 6.26 30.82 9.30
CA LEU A 388 6.14 29.67 10.19
C LEU A 388 7.15 29.74 11.35
N ALA A 389 8.40 30.09 11.07
CA ALA A 389 9.42 30.29 12.10
C ALA A 389 9.02 31.42 13.06
N ARG A 390 8.46 32.53 12.52
CA ARG A 390 7.96 33.63 13.35
C ARG A 390 6.74 33.23 14.17
N TYR A 391 5.79 32.49 13.60
CA TYR A 391 4.64 31.92 14.30
C TYR A 391 5.09 31.10 15.53
N ASN A 392 6.07 30.22 15.36
CA ASN A 392 6.62 29.43 16.46
C ASN A 392 7.26 30.32 17.55
N SER A 393 8.02 31.35 17.14
CA SER A 393 8.61 32.29 18.09
C SER A 393 7.55 33.07 18.88
N ARG A 394 6.45 33.48 18.23
CA ARG A 394 5.31 34.16 18.93
C ARG A 394 4.62 33.22 19.91
N THR A 395 4.43 31.95 19.56
CA THR A 395 3.84 30.99 20.50
C THR A 395 4.72 30.73 21.72
N ASP A 396 6.06 30.97 21.59
CA ASP A 396 7.00 30.97 22.73
C ASP A 396 7.05 32.30 23.50
N GLY A 397 6.22 33.28 23.15
CA GLY A 397 6.19 34.57 23.80
C GLY A 397 7.33 35.51 23.40
N ILE A 398 8.09 35.20 22.33
CA ILE A 398 9.20 36.02 21.87
C ILE A 398 8.67 37.22 21.08
N THR A 399 8.98 38.43 21.55
CA THR A 399 8.64 39.69 20.87
C THR A 399 9.45 39.90 19.61
N PRO A 400 8.93 40.66 18.61
CA PRO A 400 9.65 40.90 17.38
C PRO A 400 10.94 41.71 17.64
N ARG A 401 12.05 41.28 16.98
CA ARG A 401 13.39 41.85 17.16
C ARG A 401 13.78 42.82 16.08
N ASN A 402 13.09 42.80 14.94
CA ASN A 402 13.40 43.60 13.76
C ASN A 402 12.12 43.91 12.95
N GLN A 403 12.25 44.83 11.97
CA GLN A 403 11.13 45.26 11.13
C GLN A 403 10.52 44.12 10.29
N LEU A 404 11.31 43.12 9.87
CA LEU A 404 10.79 41.96 9.15
C LEU A 404 9.87 41.12 10.04
N GLU A 405 10.24 40.89 11.31
CA GLU A 405 9.40 40.15 12.26
C GLU A 405 8.11 40.93 12.61
N VAL A 406 8.15 42.28 12.69
CA VAL A 406 6.95 43.11 12.83
C VAL A 406 6.05 42.94 11.59
N PHE A 407 6.60 43.07 10.39
CA PHE A 407 5.86 42.83 9.13
C PHE A 407 5.21 41.46 9.09
N LEU A 408 5.94 40.40 9.53
CA LEU A 408 5.39 39.05 9.59
C LEU A 408 4.26 38.92 10.64
N ASP A 409 4.36 39.61 11.77
CA ASP A 409 3.32 39.61 12.80
C ASP A 409 2.03 40.30 12.33
N GLU A 410 2.16 41.37 11.55
CA GLU A 410 1.02 42.13 11.01
C GLU A 410 0.29 41.41 9.88
N HIS A 411 1.05 40.71 9.00
CA HIS A 411 0.49 40.11 7.78
C HIS A 411 0.21 38.60 7.91
N PHE A 412 0.87 37.91 8.83
CA PHE A 412 0.74 36.48 9.07
C PHE A 412 0.49 36.22 10.58
N ASP A 413 -0.63 36.72 11.07
CA ASP A 413 -1.08 36.56 12.45
C ASP A 413 -1.34 35.08 12.81
N ASN A 414 -1.53 34.78 14.09
CA ASN A 414 -1.74 33.43 14.57
C ASN A 414 -2.97 32.79 13.93
N ALA A 415 -4.08 33.53 13.78
CA ALA A 415 -5.29 33.01 13.19
C ALA A 415 -5.12 32.63 11.71
N ARG A 416 -4.30 33.36 10.96
CA ARG A 416 -3.93 33.02 9.60
C ARG A 416 -3.02 31.79 9.55
N MET A 417 -2.02 31.73 10.40
CA MET A 417 -1.07 30.61 10.45
C MET A 417 -1.75 29.30 10.85
N GLU A 418 -2.66 29.32 11.82
CA GLU A 418 -3.47 28.16 12.21
C GLU A 418 -4.39 27.66 11.08
N ARG A 419 -4.92 28.57 10.26
CA ARG A 419 -5.70 28.19 9.07
C ARG A 419 -4.85 27.56 7.97
N VAL A 420 -3.62 28.06 7.77
CA VAL A 420 -2.69 27.53 6.75
C VAL A 420 -2.08 26.20 7.21
N TYR A 421 -1.68 26.10 8.48
CA TYR A 421 -0.99 24.95 9.08
C TYR A 421 -1.77 24.33 10.25
N PRO A 422 -3.00 23.84 10.03
CA PRO A 422 -3.87 23.38 11.10
C PRO A 422 -3.32 22.16 11.87
N ASN A 423 -2.41 21.40 11.26
CA ASN A 423 -1.82 20.20 11.83
C ASN A 423 -0.36 20.39 12.31
N ALA A 424 0.18 21.59 12.24
CA ALA A 424 1.53 21.86 12.75
C ALA A 424 1.55 21.65 14.27
N LYS A 425 2.27 20.61 14.70
CA LYS A 425 2.50 20.33 16.13
C LYS A 425 3.95 20.63 16.45
N LYS A 426 4.17 21.46 17.48
CA LYS A 426 5.50 21.76 18.00
C LYS A 426 6.08 20.51 18.68
N THR A 427 7.34 20.20 18.40
CA THR A 427 8.09 19.07 18.98
C THR A 427 8.90 19.49 20.17
#